data_458ab73aae693616d987648cb94c4748
#
_entry.id   458ab73aae693616d987648cb94c4748
#
_cell.length_a   1.000
_cell.length_b   1.000
_cell.length_c   1.000
_cell.angle_alpha   90.00
_cell.angle_beta   90.00
_cell.angle_gamma   90.00
#
_symmetry.space_group_name_H-M   'P 1'
#
loop_
_entity.id
_entity.type
_entity.pdbx_description
1 polymer ?
#
loop_
_entity_poly.entity_id
_entity_poly.type
_entity_poly.pdbx_seq_one_letter_code
_entity_poly.pdbx_strand_id
1 'polypeptide(L)'
;VVLPHGTGKTVKVLVFAKGTKVDEAQAAGADFVGGEELIPKIQNEGWLDFDVVVATPDMMGAVGRLGRVLGPKGLMPNPKAGTVTMDVTKAVNDIKAGKIEYRLDKTNIIHVPVGKASFTDEQLNDNFQSLMGAINKAKPASLKGQYIKSATLTSTMGPGVKLNVVKITQ
;
A
#
# COMPACT_ATOMS: atom_id res chain seq x y z
N VAL A 1 3.03 5.01 3.33
CA VAL A 1 2.80 6.46 3.23
C VAL A 1 1.37 6.70 2.80
N VAL A 2 0.72 7.70 3.39
CA VAL A 2 -0.58 8.19 2.93
C VAL A 2 -0.31 9.34 1.97
N LEU A 3 -0.82 9.25 0.75
CA LEU A 3 -0.71 10.33 -0.23
C LEU A 3 -1.86 11.32 -0.06
N PRO A 4 -1.62 12.64 -0.06
CA PRO A 4 -2.67 13.65 0.12
C PRO A 4 -3.82 13.54 -0.89
N HIS A 5 -3.50 13.22 -2.15
CA HIS A 5 -4.48 13.10 -3.24
C HIS A 5 -4.73 11.64 -3.65
N GLY A 6 -4.23 10.67 -2.88
CA GLY A 6 -4.31 9.25 -3.21
C GLY A 6 -3.59 8.89 -4.50
N THR A 7 -3.89 7.71 -5.04
CA THR A 7 -3.34 7.23 -6.33
C THR A 7 -4.31 7.42 -7.50
N GLY A 8 -5.52 7.94 -7.26
CA GLY A 8 -6.58 8.06 -8.25
C GLY A 8 -7.23 6.73 -8.66
N LYS A 9 -6.91 5.63 -7.98
CA LYS A 9 -7.54 4.33 -8.16
C LYS A 9 -8.54 4.09 -7.03
N THR A 10 -9.75 3.67 -7.35
CA THR A 10 -10.71 3.19 -6.36
C THR A 10 -10.21 1.83 -5.85
N VAL A 11 -9.77 1.78 -4.61
CA VAL A 11 -9.19 0.60 -4.00
C VAL A 11 -10.30 -0.23 -3.34
N LYS A 12 -10.45 -1.49 -3.74
CA LYS A 12 -11.33 -2.45 -3.08
C LYS A 12 -10.61 -3.10 -1.92
N VAL A 13 -11.16 -2.96 -0.73
CA VAL A 13 -10.55 -3.45 0.52
C VAL A 13 -11.28 -4.69 1.02
N LEU A 14 -10.53 -5.77 1.18
CA LEU A 14 -10.97 -7.00 1.84
C LEU A 14 -10.46 -7.01 3.28
N VAL A 15 -11.35 -7.25 4.23
CA VAL A 15 -11.00 -7.33 5.66
C VAL A 15 -11.27 -8.72 6.21
N PHE A 16 -10.24 -9.33 6.79
CA PHE A 16 -10.36 -10.56 7.58
C PHE A 16 -10.46 -10.21 9.06
N ALA A 17 -11.65 -10.38 9.62
CA ALA A 17 -11.92 -10.11 11.03
C ALA A 17 -12.91 -11.13 11.63
N LYS A 18 -12.97 -11.19 12.96
CA LYS A 18 -13.92 -12.02 13.70
C LYS A 18 -14.75 -11.15 14.66
N GLY A 19 -15.99 -11.56 14.91
CA GLY A 19 -16.88 -10.94 15.90
C GLY A 19 -17.17 -9.47 15.59
N THR A 20 -17.14 -8.62 16.59
CA THR A 20 -17.47 -7.18 16.50
C THR A 20 -16.60 -6.39 15.50
N LYS A 21 -15.39 -6.89 15.19
CA LYS A 21 -14.50 -6.28 14.22
C LYS A 21 -15.03 -6.35 12.78
N VAL A 22 -15.93 -7.28 12.50
CA VAL A 22 -16.64 -7.36 11.21
C VAL A 22 -17.54 -6.15 11.03
N ASP A 23 -18.33 -5.81 12.06
CA ASP A 23 -19.24 -4.67 12.02
C ASP A 23 -18.47 -3.34 11.94
N GLU A 24 -17.35 -3.23 12.68
CA GLU A 24 -16.45 -2.06 12.60
C GLU A 24 -15.87 -1.88 11.19
N ALA A 25 -15.45 -2.98 10.54
CA ALA A 25 -14.92 -2.95 9.19
C ALA A 25 -15.98 -2.54 8.16
N GLN A 26 -17.22 -3.04 8.29
CA GLN A 26 -18.34 -2.63 7.45
C GLN A 26 -18.69 -1.16 7.64
N ALA A 27 -18.75 -0.69 8.89
CA ALA A 27 -19.00 0.72 9.21
C ALA A 27 -17.91 1.64 8.66
N ALA A 28 -16.64 1.18 8.62
CA ALA A 28 -15.53 1.91 8.01
C ALA A 28 -15.58 1.92 6.47
N GLY A 29 -16.52 1.19 5.86
CA GLY A 29 -16.72 1.16 4.43
C GLY A 29 -15.83 0.15 3.69
N ALA A 30 -15.38 -0.93 4.33
CA ALA A 30 -14.71 -2.03 3.62
C ALA A 30 -15.64 -2.64 2.57
N ASP A 31 -15.11 -2.98 1.40
CA ASP A 31 -15.90 -3.51 0.29
C ASP A 31 -16.27 -4.97 0.51
N PHE A 32 -15.38 -5.71 1.13
CA PHE A 32 -15.59 -7.11 1.51
C PHE A 32 -15.10 -7.34 2.93
N VAL A 33 -15.94 -7.96 3.74
CA VAL A 33 -15.60 -8.29 5.13
C VAL A 33 -16.03 -9.73 5.41
N GLY A 34 -15.16 -10.49 6.07
CA GLY A 34 -15.48 -11.85 6.47
C GLY A 34 -14.37 -12.51 7.27
N GLY A 35 -14.66 -13.72 7.72
CA GLY A 35 -13.76 -14.56 8.49
C GLY A 35 -13.14 -15.69 7.67
N GLU A 36 -13.14 -16.89 8.26
CA GLU A 36 -12.56 -18.08 7.63
C GLU A 36 -13.34 -18.58 6.41
N GLU A 37 -14.60 -18.15 6.25
CA GLU A 37 -15.46 -18.54 5.13
C GLU A 37 -14.97 -18.00 3.77
N LEU A 38 -14.19 -16.92 3.77
CA LEU A 38 -13.63 -16.36 2.55
C LEU A 38 -12.37 -17.10 2.06
N ILE A 39 -11.75 -17.90 2.94
CA ILE A 39 -10.53 -18.63 2.62
C ILE A 39 -10.76 -19.67 1.51
N PRO A 40 -11.77 -20.56 1.60
CA PRO A 40 -12.08 -21.51 0.54
C PRO A 40 -12.42 -20.81 -0.78
N LYS A 41 -13.13 -19.69 -0.71
CA LYS A 41 -13.51 -18.91 -1.90
C LYS A 41 -12.29 -18.37 -2.64
N ILE A 42 -11.31 -17.85 -1.92
CA ILE A 42 -10.06 -17.35 -2.51
C ILE A 42 -9.20 -18.51 -3.02
N GLN A 43 -9.13 -19.61 -2.25
CA GLN A 43 -8.26 -20.75 -2.57
C GLN A 43 -8.78 -21.61 -3.71
N ASN A 44 -10.08 -21.91 -3.74
CA ASN A 44 -10.69 -22.85 -4.67
C ASN A 44 -11.24 -22.15 -5.91
N GLU A 45 -11.88 -21.00 -5.75
CA GLU A 45 -12.50 -20.24 -6.84
C GLU A 45 -11.53 -19.21 -7.47
N GLY A 46 -10.38 -18.97 -6.83
CA GLY A 46 -9.43 -17.96 -7.30
C GLY A 46 -9.98 -16.54 -7.26
N TRP A 47 -10.96 -16.28 -6.39
CA TRP A 47 -11.57 -14.97 -6.26
C TRP A 47 -10.59 -13.95 -5.69
N LEU A 48 -10.24 -12.95 -6.48
CA LEU A 48 -9.24 -11.92 -6.18
C LEU A 48 -9.70 -10.52 -6.63
N ASP A 49 -11.00 -10.26 -6.52
CA ASP A 49 -11.59 -8.97 -6.90
C ASP A 49 -11.42 -7.91 -5.79
N PHE A 50 -10.21 -7.82 -5.27
CA PHE A 50 -9.80 -6.84 -4.27
C PHE A 50 -8.36 -6.41 -4.50
N ASP A 51 -8.02 -5.19 -4.06
CA ASP A 51 -6.69 -4.59 -4.25
C ASP A 51 -5.83 -4.62 -3.00
N VAL A 52 -6.45 -4.58 -1.82
CA VAL A 52 -5.74 -4.60 -0.54
C VAL A 52 -6.45 -5.52 0.44
N VAL A 53 -5.65 -6.26 1.21
CA VAL A 53 -6.14 -7.13 2.28
C VAL A 53 -5.70 -6.58 3.63
N VAL A 54 -6.66 -6.40 4.52
CA VAL A 54 -6.44 -6.07 5.93
C VAL A 54 -6.82 -7.29 6.76
N ALA A 55 -6.04 -7.61 7.76
CA ALA A 55 -6.32 -8.73 8.65
C ALA A 55 -6.09 -8.34 10.12
N THR A 56 -6.94 -8.86 11.00
CA THR A 56 -6.61 -8.83 12.43
C THR A 56 -5.52 -9.86 12.75
N PRO A 57 -4.68 -9.64 13.75
CA PRO A 57 -3.61 -10.57 14.12
C PRO A 57 -4.11 -12.00 14.37
N ASP A 58 -5.31 -12.13 14.93
CA ASP A 58 -5.95 -13.42 15.22
C ASP A 58 -6.24 -14.24 13.95
N MET A 59 -6.53 -13.53 12.84
CA MET A 59 -6.84 -14.17 11.55
C MET A 59 -5.59 -14.51 10.73
N MET A 60 -4.41 -14.02 11.14
CA MET A 60 -3.17 -14.23 10.36
C MET A 60 -2.79 -15.70 10.20
N GLY A 61 -3.10 -16.54 11.19
CA GLY A 61 -2.89 -17.98 11.09
C GLY A 61 -3.70 -18.62 9.96
N ALA A 62 -4.93 -18.18 9.78
CA ALA A 62 -5.83 -18.64 8.73
C ALA A 62 -5.46 -18.03 7.35
N VAL A 63 -5.18 -16.73 7.31
CA VAL A 63 -4.74 -16.02 6.10
C VAL A 63 -3.37 -16.51 5.61
N GLY A 64 -2.51 -16.99 6.52
CA GLY A 64 -1.21 -17.59 6.17
C GLY A 64 -1.33 -18.78 5.19
N ARG A 65 -2.44 -19.52 5.23
CA ARG A 65 -2.73 -20.61 4.26
C ARG A 65 -2.92 -20.09 2.83
N LEU A 66 -3.35 -18.83 2.69
CA LEU A 66 -3.50 -18.16 1.40
C LEU A 66 -2.19 -17.58 0.85
N GLY A 67 -1.08 -17.72 1.59
CA GLY A 67 0.21 -17.14 1.20
C GLY A 67 0.70 -17.56 -0.18
N ARG A 68 0.36 -18.76 -0.63
CA ARG A 68 0.68 -19.24 -1.99
C ARG A 68 -0.08 -18.51 -3.09
N VAL A 69 -1.28 -17.98 -2.79
CA VAL A 69 -2.16 -17.27 -3.73
C VAL A 69 -1.93 -15.77 -3.64
N LEU A 70 -1.92 -15.22 -2.43
CA LEU A 70 -1.81 -13.79 -2.17
C LEU A 70 -0.37 -13.27 -2.29
N GLY A 71 0.63 -14.11 -1.94
CA GLY A 71 2.04 -13.72 -1.94
C GLY A 71 2.56 -13.26 -3.30
N PRO A 72 2.44 -14.06 -4.37
CA PRO A 72 2.92 -13.69 -5.71
C PRO A 72 2.25 -12.42 -6.27
N LYS A 73 1.02 -12.13 -5.82
CA LYS A 73 0.25 -10.95 -6.24
C LYS A 73 0.49 -9.72 -5.38
N GLY A 74 1.30 -9.83 -4.32
CA GLY A 74 1.56 -8.73 -3.41
C GLY A 74 0.38 -8.34 -2.51
N LEU A 75 -0.64 -9.20 -2.39
CA LEU A 75 -1.86 -8.95 -1.62
C LEU A 75 -1.78 -9.47 -0.18
N MET A 76 -0.65 -10.05 0.22
CA MET A 76 -0.48 -10.62 1.56
C MET A 76 -0.41 -9.52 2.62
N PRO A 77 -1.26 -9.56 3.66
CA PRO A 77 -1.19 -8.59 4.76
C PRO A 77 0.18 -8.61 5.45
N ASN A 78 0.71 -7.45 5.77
CA ASN A 78 2.01 -7.28 6.39
C ASN A 78 1.93 -6.30 7.58
N PRO A 79 2.39 -6.69 8.78
CA PRO A 79 2.43 -5.80 9.94
C PRO A 79 3.23 -4.51 9.69
N LYS A 80 4.31 -4.59 8.91
CA LYS A 80 5.15 -3.43 8.58
C LYS A 80 4.44 -2.40 7.70
N ALA A 81 3.54 -2.84 6.83
CA ALA A 81 2.69 -1.98 6.02
C ALA A 81 1.49 -1.41 6.80
N GLY A 82 1.24 -1.95 8.01
CA GLY A 82 0.09 -1.61 8.83
C GLY A 82 -1.23 -2.17 8.30
N THR A 83 -1.17 -3.24 7.51
CA THR A 83 -2.34 -4.00 7.04
C THR A 83 -2.71 -5.14 7.97
N VAL A 84 -1.89 -5.40 9.00
CA VAL A 84 -2.22 -6.29 10.11
C VAL A 84 -2.34 -5.43 11.37
N THR A 85 -3.57 -5.22 11.83
CA THR A 85 -3.86 -4.33 12.95
C THR A 85 -5.13 -4.73 13.69
N MET A 86 -5.22 -4.37 14.96
CA MET A 86 -6.46 -4.47 15.75
C MET A 86 -7.43 -3.32 15.44
N ASP A 87 -6.92 -2.17 15.00
CA ASP A 87 -7.72 -1.01 14.60
C ASP A 87 -8.05 -1.05 13.10
N VAL A 88 -9.06 -1.83 12.79
CA VAL A 88 -9.50 -2.06 11.42
C VAL A 88 -10.07 -0.81 10.78
N THR A 89 -10.82 -0.01 11.56
CA THR A 89 -11.45 1.22 11.08
C THR A 89 -10.43 2.22 10.56
N LYS A 90 -9.38 2.45 11.33
CA LYS A 90 -8.28 3.33 10.92
C LYS A 90 -7.56 2.81 9.68
N ALA A 91 -7.27 1.50 9.65
CA ALA A 91 -6.58 0.90 8.50
C ALA A 91 -7.37 1.03 7.20
N VAL A 92 -8.69 0.77 7.23
CA VAL A 92 -9.57 0.91 6.07
C VAL A 92 -9.65 2.37 5.61
N ASN A 93 -9.80 3.31 6.54
CA ASN A 93 -9.83 4.74 6.23
C ASN A 93 -8.51 5.22 5.60
N ASP A 94 -7.37 4.85 6.18
CA ASP A 94 -6.04 5.18 5.65
C ASP A 94 -5.86 4.66 4.22
N ILE A 95 -6.27 3.40 3.96
CA ILE A 95 -6.16 2.77 2.64
C ILE A 95 -7.05 3.51 1.63
N LYS A 96 -8.29 3.84 2.01
CA LYS A 96 -9.21 4.60 1.15
C LYS A 96 -8.77 6.04 0.94
N ALA A 97 -8.06 6.62 1.92
CA ALA A 97 -7.42 7.93 1.78
C ALA A 97 -6.19 7.92 0.85
N GLY A 98 -5.76 6.76 0.36
CA GLY A 98 -4.63 6.64 -0.56
C GLY A 98 -3.32 6.21 0.08
N LYS A 99 -3.38 5.41 1.13
CA LYS A 99 -2.19 4.78 1.71
C LYS A 99 -1.56 3.82 0.72
N ILE A 100 -0.31 4.04 0.40
CA ILE A 100 0.50 3.16 -0.44
C ILE A 100 1.60 2.48 0.36
N GLU A 101 1.89 1.25 -0.02
CA GLU A 101 3.06 0.52 0.46
C GLU A 101 4.21 0.70 -0.53
N TYR A 102 5.40 0.98 -0.02
CA TYR A 102 6.62 0.96 -0.82
C TYR A 102 7.61 -0.03 -0.24
N ARG A 103 8.32 -0.71 -1.09
CA ARG A 103 9.30 -1.71 -0.72
C ARG A 103 10.57 -1.55 -1.54
N LEU A 104 11.69 -1.73 -0.88
CA LEU A 104 13.00 -1.81 -1.54
C LEU A 104 13.12 -3.17 -2.24
N ASP A 105 13.50 -3.19 -3.49
CA ASP A 105 13.79 -4.41 -4.22
C ASP A 105 15.22 -4.91 -3.96
N LYS A 106 15.62 -6.01 -4.63
CA LYS A 106 16.97 -6.59 -4.49
C LYS A 106 18.06 -5.69 -5.08
N THR A 107 17.70 -4.75 -5.94
CA THR A 107 18.61 -3.79 -6.59
C THR A 107 18.66 -2.44 -5.88
N ASN A 108 18.01 -2.35 -4.70
CA ASN A 108 17.88 -1.13 -3.90
C ASN A 108 17.11 0.00 -4.62
N ILE A 109 16.11 -0.38 -5.41
CA ILE A 109 15.20 0.55 -6.08
C ILE A 109 13.82 0.48 -5.42
N ILE A 110 13.15 1.62 -5.31
CA ILE A 110 11.76 1.75 -4.86
C ILE A 110 10.90 2.11 -6.08
N HIS A 111 9.90 1.28 -6.37
CA HIS A 111 8.92 1.51 -7.42
C HIS A 111 7.58 1.85 -6.79
N VAL A 112 7.08 3.06 -7.04
CA VAL A 112 5.84 3.56 -6.41
C VAL A 112 5.03 4.37 -7.41
N PRO A 113 3.70 4.13 -7.53
CA PRO A 113 2.82 5.01 -8.27
C PRO A 113 2.57 6.30 -7.47
N VAL A 114 2.71 7.45 -8.11
CA VAL A 114 2.50 8.77 -7.50
C VAL A 114 1.12 9.32 -7.80
N GLY A 115 0.50 8.89 -8.90
CA GLY A 115 -0.81 9.34 -9.33
C GLY A 115 -1.15 8.87 -10.74
N LYS A 116 -2.18 9.44 -11.32
CA LYS A 116 -2.61 9.20 -12.71
C LYS A 116 -2.28 10.40 -13.59
N ALA A 117 -2.25 10.19 -14.90
CA ALA A 117 -2.08 11.25 -15.88
C ALA A 117 -3.23 12.29 -15.89
N SER A 118 -4.35 11.96 -15.26
CA SER A 118 -5.49 12.87 -15.09
C SER A 118 -5.33 13.84 -13.91
N PHE A 119 -4.30 13.66 -13.08
CA PHE A 119 -4.02 14.56 -11.96
C PHE A 119 -3.40 15.86 -12.46
N THR A 120 -3.65 16.95 -11.74
CA THR A 120 -2.96 18.22 -12.00
C THR A 120 -1.50 18.12 -11.56
N ASP A 121 -0.66 19.00 -12.12
CA ASP A 121 0.76 19.05 -11.77
C ASP A 121 0.98 19.31 -10.28
N GLU A 122 0.13 20.13 -9.66
CA GLU A 122 0.17 20.42 -8.23
C GLU A 122 -0.10 19.16 -7.41
N GLN A 123 -1.15 18.39 -7.74
CA GLN A 123 -1.50 17.15 -7.04
C GLN A 123 -0.39 16.10 -7.16
N LEU A 124 0.24 15.97 -8.33
CA LEU A 124 1.36 15.07 -8.54
C LEU A 124 2.58 15.50 -7.72
N ASN A 125 2.83 16.81 -7.65
CA ASN A 125 3.94 17.36 -6.87
C ASN A 125 3.75 17.14 -5.37
N ASP A 126 2.54 17.37 -4.83
CA ASP A 126 2.22 17.16 -3.42
C ASP A 126 2.38 15.69 -3.01
N ASN A 127 1.87 14.78 -3.85
CA ASN A 127 2.03 13.35 -3.64
C ASN A 127 3.51 12.95 -3.67
N PHE A 128 4.26 13.49 -4.63
CA PHE A 128 5.69 13.22 -4.77
C PHE A 128 6.47 13.74 -3.56
N GLN A 129 6.22 14.97 -3.10
CA GLN A 129 6.87 15.54 -1.92
C GLN A 129 6.57 14.76 -0.65
N SER A 130 5.31 14.34 -0.46
CA SER A 130 4.91 13.50 0.68
C SER A 130 5.63 12.16 0.69
N LEU A 131 5.77 11.53 -0.47
CA LEU A 131 6.53 10.29 -0.63
C LEU A 131 8.01 10.49 -0.32
N MET A 132 8.62 11.52 -0.90
CA MET A 132 10.04 11.84 -0.69
C MET A 132 10.35 12.20 0.76
N GLY A 133 9.46 12.94 1.42
CA GLY A 133 9.57 13.26 2.83
C GLY A 133 9.55 12.00 3.71
N ALA A 134 8.70 11.02 3.39
CA ALA A 134 8.66 9.75 4.10
C ALA A 134 9.92 8.90 3.88
N ILE A 135 10.45 8.85 2.66
CA ILE A 135 11.69 8.14 2.33
C ILE A 135 12.88 8.80 3.05
N ASN A 136 12.96 10.13 3.05
CA ASN A 136 14.02 10.87 3.74
C ASN A 136 13.97 10.65 5.27
N LYS A 137 12.79 10.61 5.87
CA LYS A 137 12.62 10.28 7.30
C LYS A 137 13.06 8.85 7.63
N ALA A 138 12.94 7.94 6.69
CA ALA A 138 13.37 6.54 6.86
C ALA A 138 14.89 6.34 6.69
N LYS A 139 15.64 7.40 6.39
CA LYS A 139 17.10 7.34 6.24
C LYS A 139 17.75 6.88 7.56
N PRO A 140 18.55 5.78 7.54
CA PRO A 140 19.26 5.35 8.76
C PRO A 140 20.33 6.34 9.14
N ALA A 141 20.48 6.61 10.44
CA ALA A 141 21.49 7.53 10.97
C ALA A 141 22.95 7.10 10.68
N SER A 142 23.15 5.78 10.49
CA SER A 142 24.46 5.22 10.15
C SER A 142 24.93 5.51 8.72
N LEU A 143 24.03 5.95 7.84
CA LEU A 143 24.36 6.20 6.44
C LEU A 143 25.13 7.52 6.29
N LYS A 144 26.39 7.42 5.94
CA LYS A 144 27.23 8.57 5.54
C LYS A 144 27.19 8.71 4.02
N GLY A 145 26.84 9.91 3.54
CA GLY A 145 26.80 10.23 2.11
C GLY A 145 25.39 10.34 1.52
N GLN A 146 25.33 10.27 0.18
CA GLN A 146 24.10 10.48 -0.57
C GLN A 146 23.16 9.27 -0.41
N TYR A 147 21.96 9.52 0.12
CA TYR A 147 20.94 8.48 0.34
C TYR A 147 20.23 8.10 -0.96
N ILE A 148 19.71 9.11 -1.66
CA ILE A 148 19.04 8.93 -2.94
C ILE A 148 20.05 9.18 -4.05
N LYS A 149 20.39 8.14 -4.81
CA LYS A 149 21.37 8.22 -5.90
C LYS A 149 20.75 8.77 -7.18
N SER A 150 19.54 8.35 -7.50
CA SER A 150 18.81 8.80 -8.69
C SER A 150 17.31 8.71 -8.44
N ALA A 151 16.56 9.59 -9.07
CA ALA A 151 15.11 9.56 -9.12
C ALA A 151 14.67 9.75 -10.57
N THR A 152 13.72 8.94 -11.01
CA THR A 152 13.20 8.99 -12.38
C THR A 152 11.69 8.93 -12.32
N LEU A 153 11.03 9.87 -12.97
CA LEU A 153 9.57 9.87 -13.14
C LEU A 153 9.24 9.39 -14.55
N THR A 154 8.26 8.52 -14.66
CA THR A 154 7.82 7.99 -15.96
C THR A 154 6.31 7.77 -15.97
N SER A 155 5.68 7.90 -17.12
CA SER A 155 4.34 7.34 -17.35
C SER A 155 4.45 5.86 -17.74
N THR A 156 3.34 5.13 -17.69
CA THR A 156 3.31 3.67 -17.93
C THR A 156 3.99 3.25 -19.23
N MET A 157 3.82 4.02 -20.30
CA MET A 157 4.39 3.75 -21.64
C MET A 157 5.32 4.87 -22.12
N GLY A 158 5.66 5.83 -21.26
CA GLY A 158 6.48 6.98 -21.61
C GLY A 158 7.97 6.79 -21.31
N PRO A 159 8.80 7.70 -21.80
CA PRO A 159 10.21 7.73 -21.45
C PRO A 159 10.42 8.12 -19.99
N GLY A 160 11.50 7.64 -19.38
CA GLY A 160 11.90 8.03 -18.04
C GLY A 160 12.56 9.41 -18.02
N VAL A 161 12.01 10.33 -17.23
CA VAL A 161 12.56 11.68 -17.00
C VAL A 161 13.36 11.67 -15.71
N LYS A 162 14.65 11.94 -15.81
CA LYS A 162 15.53 12.04 -14.62
C LYS A 162 15.26 13.32 -13.86
N LEU A 163 15.06 13.18 -12.57
CA LEU A 163 14.84 14.30 -11.64
C LEU A 163 16.15 14.73 -10.97
N ASN A 164 16.25 16.01 -10.64
CA ASN A 164 17.40 16.53 -9.90
C ASN A 164 17.30 16.16 -8.42
N VAL A 165 18.09 15.19 -8.00
CA VAL A 165 18.08 14.64 -6.64
C VAL A 165 18.40 15.71 -5.59
N VAL A 166 19.27 16.65 -5.87
CA VAL A 166 19.69 17.72 -4.92
C VAL A 166 18.48 18.61 -4.54
N LYS A 167 17.63 18.93 -5.52
CA LYS A 167 16.41 19.74 -5.28
C LYS A 167 15.31 18.98 -4.55
N ILE A 168 15.33 17.65 -4.63
CA ILE A 168 14.29 16.79 -4.03
C ILE A 168 14.63 16.46 -2.57
N THR A 169 15.90 16.52 -2.18
CA THR A 169 16.36 16.18 -0.82
C THR A 169 16.48 17.38 0.10
N GLN A 170 16.25 18.59 -0.39
CA GLN A 170 16.09 19.82 0.39
C GLN A 170 14.68 19.92 0.96
#